data_996bee02718092ffe043b403f4051c94
#
_entry.id   996bee02718092ffe043b403f4051c94
#
_cell.length_a   1.000
_cell.length_b   1.000
_cell.length_c   1.000
_cell.angle_alpha   90.00
_cell.angle_beta   90.00
_cell.angle_gamma   90.00
#
_symmetry.space_group_name_H-M   'P 1'
#
loop_
_entity.id
_entity.type
_entity.pdbx_description
1 polymer ?
#
loop_
_entity_poly.entity_id
_entity_poly.type
_entity_poly.pdbx_seq_one_letter_code
_entity_poly.pdbx_strand_id
1 'polypeptide(L)'
;MEIIELDHPYSKDKIIPQDIVLALGFFDGVHRGHQHVIEVAKQKALDRNLPLVVMTFDLHPQIFYTDLRAEDVEYISNNRRKFELFDQLGVDFLYLVHYSYSFGHQRPQDFVNSYMVGLHAKVCLLYTSPSPRD
;
A
#
# COMPACT_ATOMS: atom_id res chain seq x y z
N MET A 1 -12.59 -3.17 -5.54
CA MET A 1 -11.14 -3.16 -5.34
C MET A 1 -10.66 -4.58 -5.07
N GLU A 2 -9.64 -5.01 -5.76
CA GLU A 2 -9.02 -6.31 -5.52
C GLU A 2 -7.82 -6.14 -4.60
N ILE A 3 -7.70 -6.99 -3.58
CA ILE A 3 -6.58 -6.97 -2.64
C ILE A 3 -5.62 -8.10 -3.01
N ILE A 4 -4.37 -7.75 -3.25
CA ILE A 4 -3.31 -8.70 -3.61
C ILE A 4 -2.26 -8.66 -2.51
N GLU A 5 -2.10 -9.77 -1.80
CA GLU A 5 -1.13 -9.88 -0.73
C GLU A 5 0.23 -10.26 -1.30
N LEU A 6 1.27 -9.58 -0.86
CA LEU A 6 2.64 -9.83 -1.31
C LEU A 6 3.55 -10.11 -0.12
N ASP A 7 4.33 -11.17 -0.25
CA ASP A 7 5.46 -11.44 0.63
C ASP A 7 6.74 -10.96 -0.06
N HIS A 8 7.78 -10.70 0.68
CA HIS A 8 9.04 -10.27 0.09
C HIS A 8 10.07 -11.42 0.17
N PRO A 9 10.65 -11.82 -0.96
CA PRO A 9 10.37 -11.36 -2.33
C PRO A 9 9.05 -11.93 -2.86
N TYR A 10 8.37 -11.14 -3.67
CA TYR A 10 7.06 -11.54 -4.21
C TYR A 10 7.21 -12.44 -5.45
N SER A 11 6.15 -13.22 -5.71
CA SER A 11 6.05 -13.97 -6.95
C SER A 11 5.58 -13.04 -8.07
N LYS A 12 6.25 -13.09 -9.21
CA LYS A 12 5.90 -12.26 -10.37
C LYS A 12 4.49 -12.54 -10.88
N ASP A 13 3.98 -13.74 -10.63
CA ASP A 13 2.63 -14.13 -11.03
C ASP A 13 1.55 -13.30 -10.36
N LYS A 14 1.85 -12.69 -9.21
CA LYS A 14 0.90 -11.86 -8.48
C LYS A 14 0.85 -10.43 -8.97
N ILE A 15 1.77 -10.02 -9.82
CA ILE A 15 1.88 -8.64 -10.26
C ILE A 15 0.98 -8.40 -11.47
N ILE A 16 0.25 -7.30 -11.45
CA ILE A 16 -0.63 -6.88 -12.55
C ILE A 16 0.23 -6.65 -13.79
N PRO A 17 -0.05 -7.33 -14.92
CA PRO A 17 0.81 -7.25 -16.11
C PRO A 17 0.49 -6.03 -16.98
N GLN A 18 0.46 -4.84 -16.37
CA GLN A 18 0.22 -3.61 -17.11
C GLN A 18 0.77 -2.44 -16.31
N ASP A 19 0.92 -1.31 -16.98
CA ASP A 19 1.36 -0.08 -16.34
C ASP A 19 0.28 0.41 -15.36
N ILE A 20 0.72 1.00 -14.24
CA ILE A 20 -0.18 1.47 -13.19
C ILE A 20 0.23 2.85 -12.70
N VAL A 21 -0.69 3.52 -12.03
CA VAL A 21 -0.38 4.66 -11.17
C VAL A 21 -0.40 4.15 -9.74
N LEU A 22 0.70 4.33 -9.03
CA LEU A 22 0.91 3.77 -7.71
C LEU A 22 0.94 4.86 -6.65
N ALA A 23 0.11 4.71 -5.61
CA ALA A 23 0.20 5.51 -4.39
C ALA A 23 0.76 4.60 -3.30
N LEU A 24 1.88 4.98 -2.73
CA LEU A 24 2.64 4.17 -1.78
C LEU A 24 2.67 4.84 -0.42
N GLY A 25 2.35 4.12 0.64
CA GLY A 25 2.45 4.62 2.00
C GLY A 25 1.88 3.66 3.01
N PHE A 26 2.11 3.96 4.27
CA PHE A 26 1.55 3.17 5.37
C PHE A 26 0.06 3.46 5.57
N PHE A 27 -0.34 4.69 5.36
CA PHE A 27 -1.74 5.11 5.47
C PHE A 27 -2.37 4.74 6.81
N ASP A 28 -1.63 4.97 7.89
CA ASP A 28 -2.13 4.70 9.24
C ASP A 28 -3.27 5.65 9.58
N GLY A 29 -4.45 5.07 9.87
CA GLY A 29 -5.65 5.86 10.10
C GLY A 29 -6.19 6.43 8.80
N VAL A 30 -7.25 7.22 8.92
CA VAL A 30 -7.92 7.83 7.77
C VAL A 30 -7.82 9.35 7.92
N HIS A 31 -6.79 9.93 7.34
CA HIS A 31 -6.55 11.36 7.41
C HIS A 31 -6.81 12.03 6.07
N ARG A 32 -7.11 13.33 6.11
CA ARG A 32 -7.35 14.11 4.90
C ARG A 32 -6.17 14.08 3.94
N GLY A 33 -4.95 14.05 4.48
CA GLY A 33 -3.74 13.95 3.67
C GLY A 33 -3.69 12.68 2.85
N HIS A 34 -4.10 11.55 3.44
CA HIS A 34 -4.18 10.27 2.74
C HIS A 34 -5.18 10.34 1.59
N GLN A 35 -6.35 10.91 1.85
CA GLN A 35 -7.39 11.06 0.84
C GLN A 35 -6.92 11.94 -0.30
N HIS A 36 -6.23 13.03 0.02
CA HIS A 36 -5.73 13.95 -1.00
C HIS A 36 -4.72 13.27 -1.92
N VAL A 37 -3.76 12.51 -1.37
CA VAL A 37 -2.78 11.79 -2.17
C VAL A 37 -3.47 10.80 -3.12
N ILE A 38 -4.46 10.08 -2.61
CA ILE A 38 -5.19 9.11 -3.41
C ILE A 38 -6.02 9.81 -4.51
N GLU A 39 -6.63 10.95 -4.19
CA GLU A 39 -7.36 11.73 -5.19
C GLU A 39 -6.45 12.25 -6.30
N VAL A 40 -5.26 12.73 -5.96
CA VAL A 40 -4.27 13.16 -6.95
C VAL A 40 -3.83 11.97 -7.81
N ALA A 41 -3.58 10.83 -7.18
CA ALA A 41 -3.21 9.62 -7.90
C ALA A 41 -4.33 9.18 -8.84
N LYS A 42 -5.58 9.25 -8.39
CA LYS A 42 -6.74 8.91 -9.21
C LYS A 42 -6.83 9.80 -10.44
N GLN A 43 -6.61 11.10 -10.27
CA GLN A 43 -6.65 12.03 -11.40
C GLN A 43 -5.57 11.67 -12.42
N LYS A 44 -4.36 11.35 -11.96
CA LYS A 44 -3.27 10.94 -12.85
C LYS A 44 -3.58 9.62 -13.55
N ALA A 45 -4.24 8.70 -12.86
CA ALA A 45 -4.66 7.43 -13.45
C ALA A 45 -5.69 7.65 -14.56
N LEU A 46 -6.69 8.51 -14.31
CA LEU A 46 -7.70 8.84 -15.31
C LEU A 46 -7.09 9.52 -16.53
N ASP A 47 -6.17 10.46 -16.31
CA ASP A 47 -5.52 11.19 -17.40
C ASP A 47 -4.72 10.27 -18.31
N ARG A 48 -4.20 9.17 -17.77
CA ARG A 48 -3.36 8.21 -18.50
C ARG A 48 -4.10 6.95 -18.89
N ASN A 49 -5.36 6.82 -18.48
CA ASN A 49 -6.17 5.62 -18.69
C ASN A 49 -5.47 4.37 -18.12
N LEU A 50 -4.97 4.50 -16.91
CA LEU A 50 -4.29 3.43 -16.18
C LEU A 50 -5.05 3.11 -14.89
N PRO A 51 -4.91 1.88 -14.36
CA PRO A 51 -5.52 1.57 -13.08
C PRO A 51 -4.84 2.31 -11.93
N LEU A 52 -5.62 2.66 -10.92
CA LEU A 52 -5.13 3.23 -9.68
C LEU A 52 -4.83 2.12 -8.69
N VAL A 53 -3.59 2.06 -8.24
CA VAL A 53 -3.13 1.04 -7.31
C VAL A 53 -2.55 1.70 -6.06
N VAL A 54 -2.94 1.18 -4.91
CA VAL A 54 -2.37 1.60 -3.63
C VAL A 54 -1.51 0.46 -3.10
N MET A 55 -0.33 0.76 -2.60
CA MET A 55 0.49 -0.22 -1.88
C MET A 55 0.61 0.22 -0.43
N THR A 56 0.26 -0.65 0.49
CA THR A 56 0.38 -0.43 1.92
C THR A 56 0.99 -1.67 2.59
N PHE A 57 1.24 -1.58 3.88
CA PHE A 57 2.01 -2.58 4.58
C PHE A 57 1.23 -3.14 5.77
N ASP A 58 1.45 -4.42 6.05
CA ASP A 58 1.01 -5.05 7.27
C ASP A 58 2.16 -4.94 8.28
N LEU A 59 1.95 -4.13 9.31
CA LEU A 59 2.98 -3.79 10.29
C LEU A 59 2.93 -4.65 11.55
N HIS A 60 1.94 -5.54 11.67
CA HIS A 60 1.78 -6.36 12.85
C HIS A 60 1.91 -7.85 12.57
N PRO A 61 3.10 -8.31 12.13
CA PRO A 61 3.30 -9.72 11.87
C PRO A 61 3.13 -10.58 13.12
N GLN A 62 3.33 -10.00 14.32
CA GLN A 62 3.19 -10.72 15.59
C GLN A 62 1.78 -11.23 15.84
N ILE A 63 0.79 -10.68 15.17
CA ILE A 63 -0.59 -11.12 15.34
C ILE A 63 -0.76 -12.60 15.01
N PHE A 64 0.14 -13.15 14.20
CA PHE A 64 0.11 -14.55 13.81
C PHE A 64 0.84 -15.48 14.80
N TYR A 65 1.54 -14.91 15.79
CA TYR A 65 2.40 -15.65 16.68
C TYR A 65 2.00 -15.53 18.15
N THR A 66 1.06 -14.66 18.47
CA THR A 66 0.62 -14.42 19.84
C THR A 66 -0.89 -14.50 19.91
N ASP A 67 -1.41 -14.69 21.12
CA ASP A 67 -2.86 -14.63 21.34
C ASP A 67 -3.35 -13.23 21.00
N LEU A 68 -4.57 -13.16 20.49
CA LEU A 68 -5.18 -11.88 20.15
C LEU A 68 -5.34 -11.02 21.40
N ARG A 69 -4.85 -9.80 21.31
CA ARG A 69 -5.01 -8.79 22.35
C ARG A 69 -6.00 -7.74 21.86
N ALA A 70 -6.45 -6.88 22.77
CA ALA A 70 -7.34 -5.79 22.40
C ALA A 70 -6.74 -4.90 21.30
N GLU A 71 -5.43 -4.68 21.36
CA GLU A 71 -4.69 -3.91 20.36
C GLU A 71 -4.77 -4.55 18.97
N ASP A 72 -4.66 -5.88 18.92
CA ASP A 72 -4.68 -6.62 17.66
C ASP A 72 -6.06 -6.55 17.02
N VAL A 73 -7.11 -6.64 17.84
CA VAL A 73 -8.48 -6.50 17.35
C VAL A 73 -8.73 -5.12 16.77
N GLU A 74 -8.23 -4.10 17.45
CA GLU A 74 -8.34 -2.72 16.99
C GLU A 74 -7.57 -2.51 15.68
N TYR A 75 -6.38 -3.09 15.57
CA TYR A 75 -5.59 -3.03 14.34
C TYR A 75 -6.34 -3.65 13.16
N ILE A 76 -6.93 -4.82 13.34
CA ILE A 76 -7.70 -5.49 12.30
C ILE A 76 -8.89 -4.64 11.86
N SER A 77 -9.61 -4.04 12.82
CA SER A 77 -10.72 -3.14 12.54
C SER A 77 -10.28 -1.93 11.73
N ASN A 78 -9.15 -1.32 12.09
CA ASN A 78 -8.63 -0.16 11.41
C ASN A 78 -8.21 -0.48 9.97
N ASN A 79 -7.63 -1.67 9.74
CA ASN A 79 -7.28 -2.10 8.40
C ASN A 79 -8.52 -2.30 7.54
N ARG A 80 -9.58 -2.87 8.08
CA ARG A 80 -10.83 -3.05 7.36
C ARG A 80 -11.41 -1.70 6.92
N ARG A 81 -11.43 -0.73 7.82
CA ARG A 81 -11.90 0.63 7.50
C ARG A 81 -11.05 1.29 6.44
N LYS A 82 -9.74 1.11 6.53
CA LYS A 82 -8.80 1.64 5.55
C LYS A 82 -9.08 1.07 4.16
N PHE A 83 -9.28 -0.23 4.07
CA PHE A 83 -9.56 -0.89 2.80
C PHE A 83 -10.91 -0.45 2.22
N GLU A 84 -11.92 -0.30 3.06
CA GLU A 84 -13.22 0.22 2.63
C GLU A 84 -13.10 1.62 2.07
N LEU A 85 -12.30 2.48 2.71
CA LEU A 85 -12.08 3.83 2.23
C LEU A 85 -11.40 3.83 0.86
N PHE A 86 -10.37 3.02 0.68
CA PHE A 86 -9.69 2.92 -0.61
C PHE A 86 -10.65 2.50 -1.70
N ASP A 87 -11.52 1.54 -1.41
CA ASP A 87 -12.52 1.09 -2.36
C ASP A 87 -13.49 2.23 -2.72
N GLN A 88 -13.94 2.99 -1.73
CA GLN A 88 -14.83 4.13 -1.93
C GLN A 88 -14.17 5.24 -2.74
N LEU A 89 -12.86 5.42 -2.59
CA LEU A 89 -12.11 6.44 -3.32
C LEU A 89 -11.80 6.04 -4.77
N GLY A 90 -12.14 4.82 -5.15
CA GLY A 90 -11.97 4.37 -6.52
C GLY A 90 -10.64 3.69 -6.80
N VAL A 91 -10.01 3.16 -5.78
CA VAL A 91 -8.80 2.35 -5.95
C VAL A 91 -9.17 1.05 -6.64
N ASP A 92 -8.45 0.69 -7.71
CA ASP A 92 -8.73 -0.51 -8.49
C ASP A 92 -8.09 -1.76 -7.87
N PHE A 93 -6.85 -1.63 -7.40
CA PHE A 93 -6.10 -2.73 -6.80
C PHE A 93 -5.35 -2.24 -5.57
N LEU A 94 -5.24 -3.11 -4.58
CA LEU A 94 -4.44 -2.84 -3.39
C LEU A 94 -3.37 -3.93 -3.25
N TYR A 95 -2.11 -3.52 -3.23
CA TYR A 95 -1.01 -4.40 -2.85
C TYR A 95 -0.80 -4.28 -1.34
N LEU A 96 -1.07 -5.36 -0.62
CA LEU A 96 -0.79 -5.43 0.81
C LEU A 96 0.51 -6.21 1.01
N VAL A 97 1.56 -5.51 1.35
CA VAL A 97 2.88 -6.12 1.55
C VAL A 97 3.02 -6.51 3.01
N HIS A 98 3.29 -7.79 3.25
CA HIS A 98 3.56 -8.29 4.60
C HIS A 98 4.97 -7.87 4.99
N TYR A 99 5.06 -6.99 6.01
CA TYR A 99 6.35 -6.48 6.44
C TYR A 99 7.17 -7.60 7.07
N SER A 100 8.42 -7.70 6.65
CA SER A 100 9.34 -8.72 7.15
C SER A 100 10.72 -8.10 7.36
N TYR A 101 11.57 -8.82 8.06
CA TYR A 101 12.95 -8.39 8.24
C TYR A 101 13.63 -8.16 6.88
N SER A 102 13.44 -9.11 5.97
CA SER A 102 14.03 -9.03 4.63
C SER A 102 13.54 -7.79 3.87
N PHE A 103 12.23 -7.49 3.95
CA PHE A 103 11.68 -6.30 3.32
C PHE A 103 12.27 -5.02 3.93
N GLY A 104 12.33 -4.96 5.26
CA GLY A 104 12.77 -3.76 5.96
C GLY A 104 14.25 -3.46 5.82
N HIS A 105 15.06 -4.46 5.49
CA HIS A 105 16.51 -4.33 5.39
C HIS A 105 17.02 -4.28 3.95
N GLN A 106 16.13 -4.21 2.96
CA GLN A 106 16.56 -4.07 1.58
C GLN A 106 17.14 -2.68 1.33
N ARG A 107 18.07 -2.61 0.38
CA ARG A 107 18.66 -1.33 0.00
C ARG A 107 17.63 -0.47 -0.74
N PRO A 108 17.73 0.87 -0.67
CA PRO A 108 16.79 1.74 -1.38
C PRO A 108 16.68 1.43 -2.87
N GLN A 109 17.80 1.11 -3.52
CA GLN A 109 17.79 0.78 -4.95
C GLN A 109 17.02 -0.51 -5.22
N ASP A 110 17.16 -1.50 -4.35
CA ASP A 110 16.44 -2.77 -4.47
C ASP A 110 14.93 -2.55 -4.28
N PHE A 111 14.55 -1.68 -3.34
CA PHE A 111 13.16 -1.30 -3.15
C PHE A 111 12.58 -0.67 -4.42
N VAL A 112 13.28 0.29 -4.99
CA VAL A 112 12.83 0.96 -6.21
C VAL A 112 12.67 -0.04 -7.35
N ASN A 113 13.66 -0.92 -7.54
CA ASN A 113 13.62 -1.91 -8.62
C ASN A 113 12.47 -2.90 -8.45
N SER A 114 12.21 -3.35 -7.23
CA SER A 114 11.18 -4.37 -6.98
C SER A 114 9.77 -3.78 -6.87
N TYR A 115 9.63 -2.61 -6.23
CA TYR A 115 8.31 -2.09 -5.84
C TYR A 115 7.88 -0.84 -6.59
N MET A 116 8.67 -0.36 -7.50
CA MET A 116 8.26 0.71 -8.42
C MET A 116 8.40 0.21 -9.84
N VAL A 117 9.60 -0.13 -10.26
CA VAL A 117 9.85 -0.63 -11.61
C VAL A 117 9.20 -2.00 -11.81
N GLY A 118 9.40 -2.92 -10.86
CA GLY A 118 8.86 -4.28 -10.95
C GLY A 118 7.34 -4.34 -10.94
N LEU A 119 6.67 -3.36 -10.36
CA LEU A 119 5.21 -3.27 -10.37
C LEU A 119 4.67 -2.50 -11.57
N HIS A 120 5.54 -2.03 -12.46
CA HIS A 120 5.18 -1.25 -13.67
C HIS A 120 4.54 0.10 -13.35
N ALA A 121 5.00 0.76 -12.28
CA ALA A 121 4.48 2.08 -11.92
C ALA A 121 4.99 3.13 -12.89
N LYS A 122 4.09 3.72 -13.66
CA LYS A 122 4.41 4.87 -14.53
C LYS A 122 4.46 6.16 -13.75
N VAL A 123 3.61 6.26 -12.73
CA VAL A 123 3.61 7.38 -11.79
C VAL A 123 3.58 6.79 -10.39
N CYS A 124 4.41 7.30 -9.52
CA CYS A 124 4.45 6.87 -8.13
C CYS A 124 4.33 8.07 -7.23
N LEU A 125 3.31 8.07 -6.36
CA LEU A 125 3.11 9.09 -5.35
C LEU A 125 3.42 8.47 -4.01
N LEU A 126 4.35 9.07 -3.28
CA LEU A 126 4.74 8.58 -1.96
C LEU A 126 4.10 9.45 -0.89
N TYR A 127 3.32 8.83 -0.03
CA TYR A 127 2.78 9.50 1.14
C TYR A 127 3.62 9.14 2.36
N THR A 128 4.14 10.16 3.02
CA THR A 128 4.81 10.01 4.31
C THR A 128 4.00 10.79 5.32
N SER A 129 3.69 10.16 6.44
CA SER A 129 2.99 10.86 7.52
C SER A 129 3.84 12.03 7.99
N PRO A 130 3.21 13.18 8.26
CA PRO A 130 3.94 14.28 8.86
C PRO A 130 4.57 13.81 10.15
N SER A 131 5.79 14.26 10.39
CA SER A 131 6.45 14.00 11.66
C SER A 131 5.62 14.67 12.79
N PRO A 132 5.59 14.09 14.00
CA PRO A 132 4.92 14.74 15.11
C PRO A 132 5.42 16.15 15.39
N ARG A 133 6.54 16.52 14.81
CA ARG A 133 7.12 17.85 14.95
C ARG A 133 6.70 18.81 13.84
N ASP A 134 6.07 18.30 12.84
CA ASP A 134 5.66 19.10 11.68
C ASP A 134 4.28 19.71 11.90
#